data_f1ff82334d4f68df462ab856add055ec
#
_entry.id   f1ff82334d4f68df462ab856add055ec
#
_cell.length_a   1.000
_cell.length_b   1.000
_cell.length_c   1.000
_cell.angle_alpha   90.00
_cell.angle_beta   90.00
_cell.angle_gamma   90.00
#
_symmetry.space_group_name_H-M   'P 1'
#
loop_
_entity.id
_entity.type
_entity.pdbx_description
1 polymer ?
#
loop_
_entity_poly.entity_id
_entity_poly.type
_entity_poly.pdbx_seq_one_letter_code
_entity_poly.pdbx_strand_id
1 'polypeptide(L)'
;MTEPSRTLVPESIHRDECVSLLGAAALARVVISVKCLPVALPARIALIEGNFVLLASSDPAVILAAERGDVVSLQIDGLDADGLTWSVMASGIAKRATGQSPPNEIMRQAFDRGATFVLLPLSVVVGQRG
;
A
#
# COMPACT_ATOMS: atom_id res chain seq x y z
N MET A 1 32.31 10.40 26.53
CA MET A 1 30.99 10.88 26.95
C MET A 1 29.95 10.32 26.00
N THR A 2 29.07 9.59 26.56
CA THR A 2 27.96 9.08 25.79
C THR A 2 26.97 10.21 25.54
N GLU A 3 26.67 10.46 24.31
CA GLU A 3 25.56 11.36 24.03
C GLU A 3 24.30 10.85 24.72
N PRO A 4 23.51 11.74 25.32
CA PRO A 4 22.21 11.33 25.78
C PRO A 4 21.48 10.68 24.60
N SER A 5 20.81 9.60 24.87
CA SER A 5 20.08 8.85 23.88
C SER A 5 19.39 9.81 22.91
N ARG A 6 19.83 9.80 21.68
CA ARG A 6 19.08 10.45 20.61
C ARG A 6 17.77 9.72 20.51
N THR A 7 16.75 10.38 20.95
CA THR A 7 15.41 9.96 20.56
C THR A 7 15.32 10.30 19.08
N LEU A 8 15.51 9.30 18.23
CA LEU A 8 15.23 9.45 16.82
C LEU A 8 13.73 9.56 16.69
N VAL A 9 13.26 10.79 16.65
CA VAL A 9 11.85 11.05 16.33
C VAL A 9 11.71 10.85 14.82
N PRO A 10 10.87 9.92 14.36
CA PRO A 10 10.63 9.76 12.94
C PRO A 10 10.11 11.06 12.35
N GLU A 11 10.71 11.49 11.26
CA GLU A 11 10.26 12.66 10.54
C GLU A 11 9.04 12.30 9.69
N SER A 12 7.97 13.06 9.79
CA SER A 12 6.78 12.87 8.97
C SER A 12 7.05 13.24 7.53
N ILE A 13 6.56 12.42 6.61
CA ILE A 13 6.59 12.71 5.18
C ILE A 13 5.29 13.39 4.79
N HIS A 14 5.38 14.47 4.05
CA HIS A 14 4.22 15.19 3.57
C HIS A 14 3.36 14.29 2.67
N ARG A 15 2.03 14.49 2.71
CA ARG A 15 1.09 13.66 1.93
C ARG A 15 1.42 13.60 0.44
N ASP A 16 1.76 14.72 -0.17
CA ASP A 16 2.06 14.78 -1.61
C ASP A 16 3.27 13.91 -1.96
N GLU A 17 4.28 13.91 -1.11
CA GLU A 17 5.45 13.03 -1.29
C GLU A 17 5.06 11.56 -1.06
N CYS A 18 4.21 11.27 -0.09
CA CYS A 18 3.69 9.91 0.11
C CYS A 18 2.97 9.39 -1.13
N VAL A 19 2.12 10.20 -1.72
CA VAL A 19 1.38 9.84 -2.95
C VAL A 19 2.35 9.63 -4.11
N SER A 20 3.37 10.47 -4.23
CA SER A 20 4.42 10.31 -5.24
C SER A 20 5.17 9.00 -5.08
N LEU A 21 5.52 8.63 -3.84
CA LEU A 21 6.20 7.35 -3.54
C LEU A 21 5.29 6.17 -3.89
N LEU A 22 4.01 6.26 -3.58
CA LEU A 22 3.03 5.23 -3.97
C LEU A 22 2.94 5.09 -5.49
N GLY A 23 2.97 6.19 -6.21
CA GLY A 23 2.92 6.19 -7.67
C GLY A 23 4.15 5.55 -8.32
N ALA A 24 5.29 5.60 -7.67
CA ALA A 24 6.53 4.99 -8.15
C ALA A 24 6.65 3.51 -7.76
N ALA A 25 5.83 3.02 -6.84
CA ALA A 25 5.89 1.65 -6.35
C ALA A 25 5.11 0.70 -7.25
N ALA A 26 5.65 -0.50 -7.46
CA ALA A 26 4.97 -1.57 -8.17
C ALA A 26 4.50 -2.68 -7.24
N LEU A 27 5.03 -2.71 -6.03
CA LEU A 27 4.77 -3.75 -5.04
C LEU A 27 4.52 -3.11 -3.68
N ALA A 28 3.53 -3.62 -2.97
CA ALA A 28 3.24 -3.23 -1.60
C ALA A 28 2.93 -4.46 -0.76
N ARG A 29 2.87 -4.26 0.54
CA ARG A 29 2.32 -5.26 1.47
C ARG A 29 0.93 -4.81 1.86
N VAL A 30 -0.02 -5.70 1.64
CA VAL A 30 -1.40 -5.50 2.09
C VAL A 30 -1.52 -6.06 3.49
N VAL A 31 -1.99 -5.24 4.42
CA VAL A 31 -2.17 -5.63 5.82
C VAL A 31 -3.66 -5.75 6.09
N ILE A 32 -4.06 -6.93 6.49
CA ILE A 32 -5.45 -7.27 6.82
C ILE A 32 -5.49 -8.08 8.11
N SER A 33 -6.65 -8.13 8.74
CA SER A 33 -6.88 -8.99 9.89
C SER A 33 -7.59 -10.25 9.45
N VAL A 34 -7.03 -11.40 9.81
CA VAL A 34 -7.66 -12.70 9.58
C VAL A 34 -7.79 -13.40 10.93
N LYS A 35 -9.00 -13.64 11.38
CA LYS A 35 -9.28 -14.25 12.70
C LYS A 35 -8.56 -13.50 13.81
N CYS A 36 -8.65 -12.18 13.81
CA CYS A 36 -8.04 -11.26 14.78
C CYS A 36 -6.51 -11.24 14.76
N LEU A 37 -5.87 -11.84 13.76
CA LEU A 37 -4.42 -11.78 13.58
C LEU A 37 -4.09 -10.90 12.38
N PRO A 38 -3.12 -9.99 12.49
CA PRO A 38 -2.66 -9.22 11.35
C PRO A 38 -1.87 -10.13 10.40
N VAL A 39 -2.16 -9.98 9.12
CA VAL A 39 -1.47 -10.71 8.05
C VAL A 39 -0.98 -9.69 7.04
N ALA A 40 0.27 -9.81 6.62
CA ALA A 40 0.87 -8.97 5.59
C ALA A 40 1.16 -9.81 4.35
N LEU A 41 0.62 -9.40 3.22
CA LEU A 41 0.69 -10.15 1.97
C LEU A 41 1.21 -9.24 0.85
N PRO A 42 2.14 -9.71 0.01
CA PRO A 42 2.59 -8.90 -1.12
C PRO A 42 1.48 -8.78 -2.17
N ALA A 43 1.38 -7.61 -2.76
CA ALA A 43 0.46 -7.36 -3.87
C ALA A 43 1.08 -6.36 -4.84
N ARG A 44 0.80 -6.53 -6.12
CA ARG A 44 1.16 -5.54 -7.12
C ARG A 44 0.19 -4.37 -7.01
N ILE A 45 0.70 -3.17 -7.17
CA ILE A 45 -0.09 -1.96 -7.04
C ILE A 45 0.15 -1.00 -8.20
N ALA A 46 -0.83 -0.14 -8.42
CA ALA A 46 -0.71 1.01 -9.31
C ALA A 46 -1.55 2.16 -8.76
N LEU A 47 -1.01 3.36 -8.79
CA LEU A 47 -1.75 4.56 -8.40
C LEU A 47 -2.70 4.96 -9.53
N ILE A 48 -3.95 5.22 -9.20
CA ILE A 48 -5.00 5.65 -10.13
C ILE A 48 -5.45 7.07 -9.77
N GLU A 49 -5.29 7.98 -10.71
CA GLU A 49 -5.77 9.37 -10.59
C GLU A 49 -5.28 10.10 -9.32
N GLY A 50 -4.20 9.64 -8.71
CA GLY A 50 -3.66 10.26 -7.50
C GLY A 50 -4.47 10.06 -6.22
N ASN A 51 -5.63 9.42 -6.29
CA ASN A 51 -6.56 9.29 -5.17
C ASN A 51 -6.84 7.85 -4.75
N PHE A 52 -6.45 6.90 -5.59
CA PHE A 52 -6.74 5.48 -5.36
C PHE A 52 -5.52 4.65 -5.66
N VAL A 53 -5.39 3.53 -4.96
CA VAL A 53 -4.44 2.49 -5.34
C VAL A 53 -5.24 1.29 -5.82
N LEU A 54 -4.86 0.79 -6.98
CA LEU A 54 -5.36 -0.47 -7.51
C LEU A 54 -4.43 -1.57 -7.04
N LEU A 55 -4.99 -2.57 -6.35
CA LEU A 55 -4.27 -3.77 -5.92
C LEU A 55 -4.63 -4.91 -6.84
N ALA A 56 -3.66 -5.76 -7.13
CA ALA A 56 -3.91 -7.04 -7.79
C ALA A 56 -3.59 -8.17 -6.82
N SER A 57 -4.58 -8.97 -6.48
CA SER A 57 -4.41 -10.07 -5.52
C SER A 57 -5.19 -11.29 -5.96
N SER A 58 -4.62 -12.47 -5.69
CA SER A 58 -5.30 -13.75 -5.81
C SER A 58 -5.61 -14.36 -4.45
N ASP A 59 -5.28 -13.66 -3.38
CA ASP A 59 -5.47 -14.17 -2.02
C ASP A 59 -6.94 -14.03 -1.62
N PRO A 60 -7.59 -15.14 -1.22
CA PRO A 60 -9.01 -15.11 -0.85
C PRO A 60 -9.34 -14.16 0.29
N ALA A 61 -8.41 -13.96 1.24
CA ALA A 61 -8.64 -13.08 2.38
C ALA A 61 -8.70 -11.61 1.96
N VAL A 62 -7.86 -11.21 1.00
CA VAL A 62 -7.88 -9.85 0.45
C VAL A 62 -9.15 -9.61 -0.36
N ILE A 63 -9.53 -10.58 -1.18
CA ILE A 63 -10.75 -10.50 -1.99
C ILE A 63 -11.98 -10.41 -1.09
N LEU A 64 -12.02 -11.23 -0.04
CA LEU A 64 -13.13 -11.21 0.92
C LEU A 64 -13.23 -9.86 1.66
N ALA A 65 -12.09 -9.30 2.07
CA ALA A 65 -12.06 -7.97 2.69
C ALA A 65 -12.66 -6.90 1.77
N ALA A 66 -12.34 -6.97 0.48
CA ALA A 66 -12.91 -6.05 -0.51
C ALA A 66 -14.42 -6.26 -0.69
N GLU A 67 -14.88 -7.49 -0.70
CA GLU A 67 -16.31 -7.81 -0.83
C GLU A 67 -17.12 -7.36 0.38
N ARG A 68 -16.53 -7.41 1.56
CA ARG A 68 -17.14 -6.96 2.81
C ARG A 68 -17.09 -5.45 3.00
N GLY A 69 -16.27 -4.74 2.25
CA GLY A 69 -16.01 -3.33 2.50
C GLY A 69 -15.22 -3.10 3.77
N ASP A 70 -14.28 -3.98 4.08
CA ASP A 70 -13.42 -3.84 5.25
C ASP A 70 -12.38 -2.75 5.01
N VAL A 71 -11.89 -2.16 6.10
CA VAL A 71 -10.72 -1.29 6.04
C VAL A 71 -9.50 -2.16 5.77
N VAL A 72 -8.74 -1.79 4.75
CA VAL A 72 -7.50 -2.46 4.36
C VAL A 72 -6.39 -1.42 4.36
N SER A 73 -5.23 -1.82 4.82
CA SER A 73 -4.02 -0.99 4.77
C SER A 73 -3.03 -1.60 3.79
N LEU A 74 -2.24 -0.74 3.19
CA LEU A 74 -1.06 -1.17 2.43
C LEU A 74 0.15 -0.39 2.90
N GLN A 75 1.30 -0.99 2.75
CA GLN A 75 2.57 -0.39 3.15
C GLN A 75 3.60 -0.57 2.06
N ILE A 76 4.34 0.51 1.80
CA ILE A 76 5.56 0.49 1.02
C ILE A 76 6.69 1.06 1.88
N ASP A 77 7.91 0.65 1.61
CA ASP A 77 9.07 1.14 2.34
C ASP A 77 10.31 1.10 1.44
N GLY A 78 11.35 1.73 1.90
CA GLY A 78 12.62 1.76 1.19
C GLY A 78 13.70 2.48 1.97
N LEU A 79 14.81 2.73 1.27
CA LEU A 79 15.92 3.52 1.76
C LEU A 79 16.05 4.76 0.89
N ASP A 80 16.32 5.90 1.51
CA ASP A 80 16.65 7.10 0.75
C ASP A 80 18.17 7.17 0.46
N ALA A 81 18.58 8.23 -0.22
CA ALA A 81 19.98 8.41 -0.62
C ALA A 81 20.94 8.51 0.59
N ASP A 82 20.42 8.92 1.74
CA ASP A 82 21.21 9.05 2.97
C ASP A 82 21.22 7.75 3.79
N GLY A 83 20.60 6.69 3.29
CA GLY A 83 20.52 5.42 3.99
C GLY A 83 19.47 5.37 5.07
N LEU A 84 18.65 6.41 5.22
CA LEU A 84 17.54 6.41 6.16
C LEU A 84 16.38 5.58 5.61
N THR A 85 15.71 4.87 6.49
CA THR A 85 14.47 4.18 6.11
C THR A 85 13.33 5.16 5.93
N TRP A 86 12.45 4.85 5.03
CA TRP A 86 11.17 5.54 4.93
C TRP A 86 10.06 4.51 4.74
N SER A 87 8.87 4.86 5.20
CA SER A 87 7.69 4.03 5.00
C SER A 87 6.48 4.90 4.74
N VAL A 88 5.57 4.39 3.93
CA VAL A 88 4.25 4.99 3.68
C VAL A 88 3.21 3.93 3.92
N MET A 89 2.21 4.26 4.72
CA MET A 89 1.04 3.42 4.94
C MET A 89 -0.19 4.16 4.46
N ALA A 90 -1.01 3.50 3.68
CA ALA A 90 -2.28 4.01 3.21
C ALA A 90 -3.40 3.08 3.65
N SER A 91 -4.50 3.64 4.10
CA SER A 91 -5.64 2.87 4.58
C SER A 91 -6.94 3.43 4.03
N GLY A 92 -7.88 2.56 3.76
CA GLY A 92 -9.19 2.93 3.28
C GLY A 92 -10.12 1.73 3.20
N ILE A 93 -11.36 1.98 2.86
CA ILE A 93 -12.36 0.93 2.66
C ILE A 93 -12.15 0.33 1.27
N ALA A 94 -11.74 -0.93 1.25
CA ALA A 94 -11.48 -1.64 0.01
C ALA A 94 -12.78 -2.04 -0.71
N LYS A 95 -12.72 -2.09 -2.04
CA LYS A 95 -13.82 -2.63 -2.84
C LYS A 95 -13.26 -3.29 -4.10
N ARG A 96 -13.99 -4.26 -4.64
CA ARG A 96 -13.60 -4.85 -5.91
C ARG A 96 -13.71 -3.82 -7.02
N ALA A 97 -12.70 -3.78 -7.87
CA ALA A 97 -12.67 -2.91 -9.04
C ALA A 97 -13.12 -3.72 -10.26
N THR A 98 -14.43 -3.79 -10.45
CA THR A 98 -15.01 -4.48 -11.61
C THR A 98 -14.92 -3.58 -12.85
N GLY A 99 -14.53 -4.16 -13.98
CA GLY A 99 -14.43 -3.42 -15.23
C GLY A 99 -13.21 -2.52 -15.36
N GLN A 100 -12.31 -2.54 -14.39
CA GLN A 100 -11.08 -1.76 -14.44
C GLN A 100 -10.09 -2.39 -15.42
N SER A 101 -9.65 -1.62 -16.40
CA SER A 101 -8.58 -2.04 -17.29
C SER A 101 -7.23 -1.97 -16.59
N PRO A 102 -6.30 -2.92 -16.85
CA PRO A 102 -4.96 -2.84 -16.29
C PRO A 102 -4.25 -1.55 -16.74
N PRO A 103 -3.76 -0.72 -15.79
CA PRO A 103 -3.16 0.57 -16.13
C PRO A 103 -1.74 0.48 -16.69
N ASN A 104 -1.06 -0.64 -16.49
CA ASN A 104 0.31 -0.85 -16.96
C ASN A 104 0.58 -2.33 -17.17
N GLU A 105 1.77 -2.66 -17.65
CA GLU A 105 2.15 -4.03 -17.98
C GLU A 105 2.23 -4.95 -16.74
N ILE A 106 2.71 -4.43 -15.62
CA ILE A 106 2.81 -5.20 -14.39
C ILE A 106 1.41 -5.64 -13.93
N MET A 107 0.45 -4.73 -13.99
CA MET A 107 -0.94 -5.03 -13.60
C MET A 107 -1.62 -5.91 -14.65
N ARG A 108 -1.29 -5.76 -15.93
CA ARG A 108 -1.78 -6.62 -17.00
C ARG A 108 -1.33 -8.07 -16.79
N GLN A 109 -0.07 -8.29 -16.44
CA GLN A 109 0.44 -9.63 -16.15
C GLN A 109 -0.31 -10.28 -14.99
N ALA A 110 -0.60 -9.52 -13.95
CA ALA A 110 -1.39 -10.02 -12.82
C ALA A 110 -2.81 -10.37 -13.25
N PHE A 111 -3.44 -9.51 -14.05
CA PHE A 111 -4.80 -9.73 -14.57
C PHE A 111 -4.86 -10.98 -15.44
N ASP A 112 -3.87 -11.18 -16.33
CA ASP A 112 -3.81 -12.34 -17.22
C ASP A 112 -3.62 -13.65 -16.45
N ARG A 113 -3.05 -13.58 -15.25
CA ARG A 113 -2.88 -14.74 -14.35
C ARG A 113 -4.10 -14.98 -13.45
N GLY A 114 -5.15 -14.19 -13.61
CA GLY A 114 -6.40 -14.36 -12.87
C GLY A 114 -6.49 -13.58 -11.57
N ALA A 115 -5.61 -12.62 -11.33
CA ALA A 115 -5.70 -11.78 -10.13
C ALA A 115 -6.99 -10.94 -10.16
N THR A 116 -7.56 -10.71 -8.98
CA THR A 116 -8.68 -9.81 -8.79
C THR A 116 -8.13 -8.41 -8.50
N PHE A 117 -8.73 -7.41 -9.13
CA PHE A 117 -8.42 -6.03 -8.83
C PHE A 117 -9.28 -5.52 -7.68
N VAL A 118 -8.61 -4.88 -6.73
CA VAL A 118 -9.22 -4.25 -5.56
C VAL A 118 -8.83 -2.79 -5.55
N LEU A 119 -9.79 -1.91 -5.39
CA LEU A 119 -9.58 -0.47 -5.33
C LEU A 119 -9.55 -0.03 -3.87
N LEU A 120 -8.49 0.70 -3.51
CA LEU A 120 -8.32 1.27 -2.19
C LEU A 120 -8.25 2.79 -2.28
N PRO A 121 -9.25 3.51 -1.74
CA PRO A 121 -9.17 4.96 -1.68
C PRO A 121 -8.10 5.37 -0.67
N LEU A 122 -7.35 6.43 -0.97
CA LEU A 122 -6.32 6.97 -0.10
C LEU A 122 -6.95 7.88 0.96
N SER A 123 -7.75 7.29 1.86
CA SER A 123 -8.46 8.04 2.91
C SER A 123 -7.52 8.51 4.00
N VAL A 124 -6.62 7.63 4.44
CA VAL A 124 -5.59 7.94 5.43
C VAL A 124 -4.24 7.57 4.84
N VAL A 125 -3.33 8.51 4.80
CA VAL A 125 -1.97 8.28 4.31
C VAL A 125 -1.00 8.84 5.34
N VAL A 126 -0.09 7.98 5.81
CA VAL A 126 0.92 8.36 6.81
C VAL A 126 2.27 7.92 6.28
N GLY A 127 3.22 8.84 6.26
CA GLY A 127 4.59 8.54 5.89
C GLY A 127 5.56 8.96 6.97
N GLN A 128 6.62 8.19 7.14
CA GLN A 128 7.68 8.46 8.12
C GLN A 128 9.04 8.16 7.51
N ARG A 129 10.01 8.96 7.91
CA ARG A 129 11.43 8.78 7.55
C ARG A 129 12.26 8.75 8.83
N GLY A 130 13.14 7.80 8.93
CA GLY A 130 13.93 7.72 10.16
C GLY A 130 15.01 6.69 10.18
#